data_5b65ed982aa076290c9acb16bb62b1eb
#
_entry.id   5b65ed982aa076290c9acb16bb62b1eb
#
_cell.length_a   1.000
_cell.length_b   1.000
_cell.length_c   1.000
_cell.angle_alpha   90.00
_cell.angle_beta   90.00
_cell.angle_gamma   90.00
#
_symmetry.space_group_name_H-M   'P 1'
#
loop_
_entity.id
_entity.type
_entity.pdbx_description
1 polymer ?
#
loop_
_entity_poly.entity_id
_entity_poly.type
_entity_poly.pdbx_seq_one_letter_code
_entity_poly.pdbx_strand_id
1 'polypeptide(L)'
;MARFTLWLCAALFAALAAPTAAAPGGPGAYKITGVAVDVVAANPTAARAAAYAIAERRAWPQLWARITGGTAAGAPGLGDGAIEAMVAGVEIETEQFSLTRYIGRLSIVFDRNRTSGMLGGEGGDAPPLLLLPVFIDGAGVRTVYQAKTPWSAAWLRFRDAASAVDYVIPAANAGDNVVLTAFQARRSDRGLWRTILARFNAADVLTAEIRLVRAWPGGPVSATATARHGPDAVELGRVTLRATTPAGVDAMLDEAVRAVDAIYVRSLANGALKIEKGLTIELAPALADGPEIGNGGLIDVGITAKYR
;
A
#
# COMPACT_ATOMS: atom_id res chain seq x y z
N MET A 1 -17.61 -66.29 25.25
CA MET A 1 -17.42 -65.76 23.90
C MET A 1 -18.16 -64.43 23.86
N ALA A 2 -17.44 -63.31 24.10
CA ALA A 2 -18.01 -61.94 24.09
C ALA A 2 -17.29 -61.15 22.99
N ARG A 3 -18.03 -60.70 21.97
CA ARG A 3 -17.53 -59.88 20.87
C ARG A 3 -17.62 -58.43 21.29
N PHE A 4 -16.45 -57.76 21.49
CA PHE A 4 -16.33 -56.32 21.63
C PHE A 4 -16.29 -55.67 20.25
N THR A 5 -17.27 -54.92 19.87
CA THR A 5 -17.32 -54.05 18.70
C THR A 5 -16.81 -52.66 19.11
N LEU A 6 -15.61 -52.30 18.63
CA LEU A 6 -15.04 -50.94 18.79
C LEU A 6 -15.75 -49.99 17.79
N TRP A 7 -16.44 -48.97 18.27
CA TRP A 7 -16.88 -47.82 17.49
C TRP A 7 -15.81 -46.77 17.46
N LEU A 8 -15.25 -46.56 16.27
CA LEU A 8 -14.25 -45.49 16.03
C LEU A 8 -15.03 -44.23 15.65
N CYS A 9 -15.20 -43.28 16.55
CA CYS A 9 -15.75 -41.95 16.25
C CYS A 9 -14.64 -41.11 15.60
N ALA A 10 -14.65 -40.96 14.28
CA ALA A 10 -13.87 -39.98 13.57
C ALA A 10 -14.54 -38.60 13.73
N ALA A 11 -13.99 -37.78 14.62
CA ALA A 11 -14.36 -36.38 14.72
C ALA A 11 -13.71 -35.60 13.59
N LEU A 12 -14.49 -35.24 12.59
CA LEU A 12 -14.08 -34.36 11.47
C LEU A 12 -14.02 -32.92 11.99
N PHE A 13 -12.83 -32.43 12.33
CA PHE A 13 -12.59 -31.01 12.62
C PHE A 13 -12.65 -30.25 11.28
N ALA A 14 -13.82 -29.70 10.96
CA ALA A 14 -13.93 -28.66 9.95
C ALA A 14 -13.34 -27.36 10.52
N ALA A 15 -12.09 -27.06 10.21
CA ALA A 15 -11.51 -25.75 10.45
C ALA A 15 -12.24 -24.72 9.56
N LEU A 16 -13.20 -23.99 10.13
CA LEU A 16 -13.71 -22.78 9.52
C LEU A 16 -12.54 -21.78 9.50
N ALA A 17 -11.95 -21.57 8.32
CA ALA A 17 -11.10 -20.44 8.08
C ALA A 17 -11.96 -19.18 8.19
N ALA A 18 -11.91 -18.50 9.34
CA ALA A 18 -12.49 -17.17 9.46
C ALA A 18 -11.77 -16.24 8.47
N PRO A 19 -12.49 -15.40 7.71
CA PRO A 19 -11.84 -14.40 6.89
C PRO A 19 -11.06 -13.48 7.82
N THR A 20 -9.74 -13.46 7.65
CA THR A 20 -8.86 -12.51 8.35
C THR A 20 -9.27 -11.12 7.87
N ALA A 21 -9.94 -10.36 8.74
CA ALA A 21 -10.22 -8.96 8.48
C ALA A 21 -8.86 -8.25 8.33
N ALA A 22 -8.61 -7.64 7.17
CA ALA A 22 -7.45 -6.80 6.98
C ALA A 22 -7.50 -5.66 8.01
N ALA A 23 -6.39 -5.44 8.71
CA ALA A 23 -6.32 -4.39 9.72
C ALA A 23 -6.54 -3.02 9.10
N PRO A 24 -7.22 -2.08 9.79
CA PRO A 24 -7.38 -0.72 9.29
C PRO A 24 -6.00 -0.08 9.11
N GLY A 25 -5.69 0.37 7.88
CA GLY A 25 -4.49 1.15 7.56
C GLY A 25 -3.47 0.52 6.60
N GLY A 26 -3.50 -0.78 6.33
CA GLY A 26 -2.58 -1.40 5.35
C GLY A 26 -2.97 -1.16 3.88
N PRO A 27 -2.04 -1.33 2.91
CA PRO A 27 -2.33 -1.12 1.48
C PRO A 27 -3.49 -2.00 0.95
N GLY A 28 -3.80 -3.11 1.63
CA GLY A 28 -4.99 -3.93 1.37
C GLY A 28 -6.28 -3.40 1.98
N ALA A 29 -6.22 -2.43 2.92
CA ALA A 29 -7.41 -1.92 3.60
C ALA A 29 -8.35 -1.19 2.63
N TYR A 30 -7.81 -0.52 1.62
CA TYR A 30 -8.53 0.25 0.61
C TYR A 30 -8.91 -0.56 -0.64
N LYS A 31 -8.65 -1.85 -0.66
CA LYS A 31 -9.05 -2.76 -1.74
C LYS A 31 -10.14 -3.71 -1.26
N ILE A 32 -11.32 -3.61 -1.88
CA ILE A 32 -12.45 -4.52 -1.64
C ILE A 32 -12.50 -5.54 -2.77
N THR A 33 -12.30 -6.80 -2.44
CA THR A 33 -12.24 -7.93 -3.40
C THR A 33 -13.56 -8.68 -3.46
N GLY A 34 -13.77 -9.42 -4.55
CA GLY A 34 -14.85 -10.38 -4.66
C GLY A 34 -16.24 -9.77 -4.87
N VAL A 35 -16.34 -8.51 -5.31
CA VAL A 35 -17.63 -7.84 -5.54
C VAL A 35 -18.29 -8.44 -6.79
N ALA A 36 -19.34 -9.24 -6.59
CA ALA A 36 -20.08 -9.87 -7.67
C ALA A 36 -21.08 -8.88 -8.29
N VAL A 37 -21.14 -8.84 -9.61
CA VAL A 37 -22.08 -8.03 -10.41
C VAL A 37 -22.69 -8.85 -11.52
N ASP A 38 -23.96 -8.56 -11.84
CA ASP A 38 -24.71 -9.14 -12.96
C ASP A 38 -25.65 -8.04 -13.48
N VAL A 39 -25.38 -7.56 -14.68
CA VAL A 39 -26.01 -6.37 -15.24
C VAL A 39 -26.43 -6.60 -16.68
N VAL A 40 -27.65 -6.18 -17.02
CA VAL A 40 -28.16 -6.15 -18.39
C VAL A 40 -28.34 -4.69 -18.82
N ALA A 41 -27.87 -4.35 -20.01
CA ALA A 41 -28.01 -3.02 -20.59
C ALA A 41 -28.17 -3.08 -22.12
N ALA A 42 -28.35 -1.95 -22.76
CA ALA A 42 -28.62 -1.86 -24.20
C ALA A 42 -27.46 -2.38 -25.10
N ASN A 43 -26.23 -2.33 -24.57
CA ASN A 43 -25.04 -2.79 -25.29
C ASN A 43 -23.93 -3.19 -24.28
N PRO A 44 -22.86 -3.88 -24.73
CA PRO A 44 -21.79 -4.36 -23.85
C PRO A 44 -21.09 -3.25 -23.06
N THR A 45 -20.85 -2.11 -23.69
CA THR A 45 -20.18 -0.97 -23.05
C THR A 45 -21.02 -0.39 -21.91
N ALA A 46 -22.31 -0.21 -22.15
CA ALA A 46 -23.26 0.26 -21.13
C ALA A 46 -23.41 -0.76 -19.99
N ALA A 47 -23.43 -2.07 -20.30
CA ALA A 47 -23.50 -3.11 -19.30
C ALA A 47 -22.27 -3.12 -18.40
N ARG A 48 -21.07 -2.95 -18.97
CA ARG A 48 -19.80 -2.88 -18.23
C ARG A 48 -19.74 -1.61 -17.34
N ALA A 49 -20.08 -0.45 -17.89
CA ALA A 49 -20.10 0.81 -17.13
C ALA A 49 -21.06 0.74 -15.93
N ALA A 50 -22.27 0.23 -16.15
CA ALA A 50 -23.25 0.04 -15.08
C ALA A 50 -22.78 -0.99 -14.04
N ALA A 51 -22.08 -2.06 -14.48
CA ALA A 51 -21.50 -3.05 -13.58
C ALA A 51 -20.43 -2.44 -12.65
N TYR A 52 -19.58 -1.57 -13.17
CA TYR A 52 -18.56 -0.89 -12.37
C TYR A 52 -19.20 0.04 -11.33
N ALA A 53 -20.16 0.88 -11.73
CA ALA A 53 -20.87 1.76 -10.80
C ALA A 53 -21.60 0.98 -9.68
N ILE A 54 -22.20 -0.17 -10.01
CA ILE A 54 -22.83 -1.05 -9.02
C ILE A 54 -21.79 -1.68 -8.10
N ALA A 55 -20.64 -2.11 -8.64
CA ALA A 55 -19.56 -2.68 -7.83
C ALA A 55 -18.98 -1.67 -6.84
N GLU A 56 -18.72 -0.47 -7.28
CA GLU A 56 -18.22 0.66 -6.47
C GLU A 56 -19.21 0.97 -5.33
N ARG A 57 -20.49 1.09 -5.65
CA ARG A 57 -21.56 1.32 -4.65
C ARG A 57 -21.66 0.18 -3.63
N ARG A 58 -21.46 -1.08 -4.03
CA ARG A 58 -21.45 -2.23 -3.13
C ARG A 58 -20.17 -2.33 -2.29
N ALA A 59 -19.05 -1.88 -2.85
CA ALA A 59 -17.77 -1.88 -2.16
C ALA A 59 -17.68 -0.79 -1.08
N TRP A 60 -18.31 0.37 -1.28
CA TRP A 60 -18.23 1.51 -0.38
C TRP A 60 -18.59 1.18 1.08
N PRO A 61 -19.74 0.56 1.40
CA PRO A 61 -20.06 0.22 2.79
C PRO A 61 -19.08 -0.77 3.42
N GLN A 62 -18.51 -1.66 2.62
CA GLN A 62 -17.51 -2.62 3.10
C GLN A 62 -16.19 -1.92 3.42
N LEU A 63 -15.78 -0.96 2.57
CA LEU A 63 -14.63 -0.10 2.85
C LEU A 63 -14.86 0.69 4.14
N TRP A 64 -16.01 1.37 4.28
CA TRP A 64 -16.37 2.12 5.47
C TRP A 64 -16.24 1.27 6.74
N ALA A 65 -16.87 0.11 6.78
CA ALA A 65 -16.78 -0.80 7.93
C ALA A 65 -15.34 -1.18 8.25
N ARG A 66 -14.51 -1.40 7.23
CA ARG A 66 -13.11 -1.79 7.40
C ARG A 66 -12.24 -0.68 7.95
N ILE A 67 -12.38 0.56 7.45
CA ILE A 67 -11.53 1.69 7.85
C ILE A 67 -11.96 2.33 9.17
N THR A 68 -13.26 2.31 9.50
CA THR A 68 -13.78 2.91 10.74
C THR A 68 -13.92 1.91 11.89
N GLY A 69 -13.78 0.61 11.61
CA GLY A 69 -14.09 -0.45 12.59
C GLY A 69 -15.58 -0.57 12.90
N GLY A 70 -16.44 0.12 12.16
CA GLY A 70 -17.90 0.12 12.30
C GLY A 70 -18.58 -1.01 11.54
N THR A 71 -19.85 -0.80 11.22
CA THR A 71 -20.64 -1.73 10.38
C THR A 71 -20.89 -1.15 9.00
N ALA A 72 -21.07 -2.00 8.00
CA ALA A 72 -21.41 -1.57 6.63
C ALA A 72 -22.74 -0.76 6.58
N ALA A 73 -23.66 -1.04 7.48
CA ALA A 73 -24.93 -0.32 7.59
C ALA A 73 -24.77 1.14 8.12
N GLY A 74 -23.67 1.42 8.80
CA GLY A 74 -23.32 2.77 9.29
C GLY A 74 -22.64 3.64 8.26
N ALA A 75 -22.40 3.14 7.04
CA ALA A 75 -21.78 3.93 5.99
C ALA A 75 -22.66 5.12 5.57
N PRO A 76 -22.08 6.32 5.41
CA PRO A 76 -22.83 7.47 4.91
C PRO A 76 -23.31 7.20 3.48
N GLY A 77 -24.57 7.62 3.21
CA GLY A 77 -25.15 7.53 1.88
C GLY A 77 -24.49 8.54 0.92
N LEU A 78 -23.56 8.06 0.09
CA LEU A 78 -22.91 8.88 -0.93
C LEU A 78 -23.54 8.64 -2.30
N GLY A 79 -23.60 9.69 -3.11
CA GLY A 79 -23.96 9.58 -4.52
C GLY A 79 -22.86 8.89 -5.34
N ASP A 80 -23.23 8.31 -6.48
CA ASP A 80 -22.30 7.54 -7.32
C ASP A 80 -21.05 8.33 -7.71
N GLY A 81 -21.20 9.61 -8.11
CA GLY A 81 -20.06 10.46 -8.46
C GLY A 81 -19.09 10.72 -7.30
N ALA A 82 -19.58 10.76 -6.06
CA ALA A 82 -18.71 10.90 -4.89
C ALA A 82 -17.93 9.60 -4.63
N ILE A 83 -18.57 8.46 -4.83
CA ILE A 83 -17.91 7.15 -4.69
C ILE A 83 -16.88 6.95 -5.82
N GLU A 84 -17.24 7.23 -7.07
CA GLU A 84 -16.36 7.18 -8.23
C GLU A 84 -15.13 8.07 -8.05
N ALA A 85 -15.30 9.28 -7.50
CA ALA A 85 -14.18 10.18 -7.22
C ALA A 85 -13.16 9.62 -6.23
N MET A 86 -13.58 8.70 -5.35
CA MET A 86 -12.69 7.99 -4.42
C MET A 86 -12.03 6.74 -5.02
N VAL A 87 -12.52 6.22 -6.14
CA VAL A 87 -11.97 5.00 -6.77
C VAL A 87 -10.68 5.32 -7.51
N ALA A 88 -9.62 4.59 -7.20
CA ALA A 88 -8.33 4.62 -7.90
C ALA A 88 -8.33 3.69 -9.12
N GLY A 89 -9.10 2.59 -9.07
CA GLY A 89 -9.22 1.65 -10.17
C GLY A 89 -10.11 0.45 -9.85
N VAL A 90 -10.49 -0.25 -10.91
CA VAL A 90 -11.27 -1.49 -10.86
C VAL A 90 -10.43 -2.61 -11.46
N GLU A 91 -10.19 -3.66 -10.69
CA GLU A 91 -9.50 -4.86 -11.16
C GLU A 91 -10.52 -5.97 -11.43
N ILE A 92 -10.36 -6.63 -12.56
CA ILE A 92 -11.28 -7.71 -12.99
C ILE A 92 -10.71 -9.04 -12.48
N GLU A 93 -11.41 -9.71 -11.56
CA GLU A 93 -11.04 -11.05 -11.11
C GLU A 93 -11.55 -12.11 -12.09
N THR A 94 -12.83 -11.99 -12.47
CA THR A 94 -13.46 -12.82 -13.50
C THR A 94 -14.50 -11.99 -14.25
N GLU A 95 -14.63 -12.20 -15.55
CA GLU A 95 -15.70 -11.58 -16.33
C GLU A 95 -16.26 -12.53 -17.40
N GLN A 96 -17.55 -12.39 -17.65
CA GLN A 96 -18.26 -12.97 -18.77
C GLN A 96 -19.21 -11.91 -19.34
N PHE A 97 -19.23 -11.76 -20.64
CA PHE A 97 -20.07 -10.76 -21.28
C PHE A 97 -20.79 -11.33 -22.52
N SER A 98 -21.96 -10.79 -22.79
CA SER A 98 -22.71 -11.00 -24.03
C SER A 98 -23.05 -9.63 -24.64
N LEU A 99 -23.83 -9.61 -25.72
CA LEU A 99 -24.25 -8.38 -26.38
C LEU A 99 -24.99 -7.38 -25.48
N THR A 100 -25.64 -7.87 -24.41
CA THR A 100 -26.46 -7.06 -23.51
C THR A 100 -26.24 -7.32 -22.03
N ARG A 101 -25.39 -8.29 -21.66
CA ARG A 101 -25.20 -8.69 -20.25
C ARG A 101 -23.73 -8.77 -19.89
N TYR A 102 -23.41 -8.26 -18.71
CA TYR A 102 -22.11 -8.36 -18.07
C TYR A 102 -22.25 -9.07 -16.72
N ILE A 103 -21.50 -10.14 -16.52
CA ILE A 103 -21.41 -10.86 -15.25
C ILE A 103 -19.95 -10.82 -14.86
N GLY A 104 -19.64 -10.38 -13.64
CA GLY A 104 -18.26 -10.29 -13.20
C GLY A 104 -18.08 -10.37 -11.70
N ARG A 105 -16.84 -10.66 -11.32
CA ARG A 105 -16.33 -10.47 -9.97
C ARG A 105 -15.21 -9.47 -10.05
N LEU A 106 -15.33 -8.40 -9.29
CA LEU A 106 -14.47 -7.23 -9.38
C LEU A 106 -13.81 -6.93 -8.04
N SER A 107 -12.59 -6.43 -8.09
CA SER A 107 -11.91 -5.79 -6.95
C SER A 107 -11.93 -4.29 -7.15
N ILE A 108 -12.44 -3.55 -6.19
CA ILE A 108 -12.47 -2.08 -6.21
C ILE A 108 -11.33 -1.57 -5.34
N VAL A 109 -10.46 -0.79 -5.94
CA VAL A 109 -9.34 -0.12 -5.27
C VAL A 109 -9.71 1.34 -5.06
N PHE A 110 -9.83 1.75 -3.81
CA PHE A 110 -10.10 3.14 -3.45
C PHE A 110 -8.80 3.90 -3.25
N ASP A 111 -8.78 5.16 -3.68
CA ASP A 111 -7.70 6.11 -3.35
C ASP A 111 -7.84 6.53 -1.90
N ARG A 112 -6.82 6.28 -1.13
CA ARG A 112 -6.82 6.55 0.30
C ARG A 112 -7.00 8.03 0.62
N ASN A 113 -6.24 8.90 -0.05
CA ASN A 113 -6.27 10.34 0.23
C ASN A 113 -7.61 10.96 -0.15
N ARG A 114 -8.17 10.57 -1.30
CA ARG A 114 -9.50 11.02 -1.72
C ARG A 114 -10.58 10.52 -0.76
N THR A 115 -10.46 9.27 -0.32
CA THR A 115 -11.40 8.67 0.65
C THR A 115 -11.33 9.38 1.99
N SER A 116 -10.14 9.61 2.54
CA SER A 116 -9.95 10.33 3.81
C SER A 116 -10.43 11.77 3.74
N GLY A 117 -10.12 12.48 2.65
CA GLY A 117 -10.61 13.85 2.44
C GLY A 117 -12.13 13.95 2.36
N MET A 118 -12.81 12.96 1.74
CA MET A 118 -14.26 12.92 1.62
C MET A 118 -14.97 12.62 2.95
N LEU A 119 -14.31 11.85 3.84
CA LEU A 119 -14.88 11.44 5.12
C LEU A 119 -14.79 12.53 6.20
N GLY A 120 -14.17 13.67 5.91
CA GLY A 120 -14.00 14.76 6.87
C GLY A 120 -13.24 14.36 8.13
N GLY A 121 -12.50 13.26 8.03
CA GLY A 121 -11.86 12.65 9.18
C GLY A 121 -10.58 13.37 9.57
N GLU A 122 -10.62 14.08 10.70
CA GLU A 122 -9.47 14.22 11.59
C GLU A 122 -9.14 12.85 12.24
N GLY A 123 -9.62 11.77 11.66
CA GLY A 123 -9.40 10.41 12.10
C GLY A 123 -8.01 9.94 11.72
N GLY A 124 -7.06 10.14 12.60
CA GLY A 124 -5.90 9.31 12.90
C GLY A 124 -5.13 8.64 11.76
N ASP A 125 -5.24 9.11 10.54
CA ASP A 125 -4.51 8.55 9.45
C ASP A 125 -3.11 9.17 9.41
N ALA A 126 -2.17 8.42 9.97
CA ALA A 126 -0.76 8.69 9.70
C ALA A 126 -0.60 8.78 8.17
N PRO A 127 -0.06 9.88 7.65
CA PRO A 127 0.09 10.04 6.20
C PRO A 127 0.94 8.91 5.64
N PRO A 128 0.70 8.50 4.39
CA PRO A 128 1.43 7.39 3.77
C PRO A 128 2.92 7.70 3.70
N LEU A 129 3.74 6.77 4.17
CA LEU A 129 5.20 6.92 4.25
C LEU A 129 5.89 5.90 3.32
N LEU A 130 6.71 6.40 2.40
CA LEU A 130 7.46 5.57 1.46
C LEU A 130 8.54 4.78 2.21
N LEU A 131 8.47 3.46 2.19
CA LEU A 131 9.46 2.60 2.83
C LEU A 131 10.61 2.26 1.88
N LEU A 132 11.84 2.45 2.34
CA LEU A 132 13.07 2.00 1.69
C LEU A 132 13.75 0.93 2.54
N PRO A 133 13.60 -0.36 2.21
CA PRO A 133 14.27 -1.45 2.92
C PRO A 133 15.72 -1.58 2.46
N VAL A 134 16.62 -0.84 3.08
CA VAL A 134 18.06 -0.85 2.75
C VAL A 134 18.72 -2.08 3.36
N PHE A 135 19.23 -2.95 2.52
CA PHE A 135 20.00 -4.13 2.91
C PHE A 135 21.50 -3.87 2.74
N ILE A 136 22.28 -4.14 3.78
CA ILE A 136 23.75 -4.07 3.75
C ILE A 136 24.30 -5.48 3.99
N ASP A 137 24.98 -6.02 3.01
CA ASP A 137 25.60 -7.33 3.11
C ASP A 137 26.92 -7.32 3.90
N GLY A 138 27.55 -8.49 4.05
CA GLY A 138 28.82 -8.62 4.77
C GLY A 138 30.00 -7.88 4.12
N ALA A 139 29.93 -7.58 2.82
CA ALA A 139 30.92 -6.78 2.10
C ALA A 139 30.64 -5.27 2.19
N GLY A 140 29.52 -4.86 2.78
CA GLY A 140 29.10 -3.46 2.89
C GLY A 140 28.34 -2.94 1.67
N VAL A 141 27.99 -3.80 0.71
CA VAL A 141 27.19 -3.42 -0.46
C VAL A 141 25.75 -3.12 -0.02
N ARG A 142 25.25 -1.96 -0.43
CA ARG A 142 23.90 -1.48 -0.12
C ARG A 142 22.96 -1.76 -1.29
N THR A 143 21.82 -2.35 -1.00
CA THR A 143 20.75 -2.65 -1.97
C THR A 143 19.42 -2.21 -1.39
N VAL A 144 18.57 -1.60 -2.21
CA VAL A 144 17.18 -1.25 -1.87
C VAL A 144 16.24 -2.06 -2.77
N TYR A 145 15.77 -1.46 -3.87
CA TYR A 145 14.90 -2.13 -4.85
C TYR A 145 15.63 -2.58 -6.12
N GLN A 146 16.97 -2.37 -6.23
CA GLN A 146 17.76 -2.81 -7.40
C GLN A 146 17.78 -4.34 -7.55
N ALA A 147 17.66 -5.06 -6.43
CA ALA A 147 17.54 -6.51 -6.41
C ALA A 147 16.65 -6.96 -5.25
N LYS A 148 16.07 -8.15 -5.37
CA LYS A 148 15.36 -8.80 -4.27
C LYS A 148 16.35 -9.19 -3.18
N THR A 149 16.10 -8.77 -1.95
CA THR A 149 16.91 -9.08 -0.78
C THR A 149 16.07 -9.83 0.27
N PRO A 150 16.68 -10.58 1.19
CA PRO A 150 15.94 -11.18 2.29
C PRO A 150 15.21 -10.14 3.14
N TRP A 151 15.76 -8.92 3.24
CA TRP A 151 15.16 -7.82 3.98
C TRP A 151 13.91 -7.26 3.29
N SER A 152 13.98 -7.01 1.98
CA SER A 152 12.79 -6.60 1.24
C SER A 152 11.69 -7.66 1.25
N ALA A 153 12.07 -8.95 1.22
CA ALA A 153 11.12 -10.05 1.34
C ALA A 153 10.44 -10.10 2.73
N ALA A 154 11.17 -9.81 3.81
CA ALA A 154 10.59 -9.72 5.15
C ALA A 154 9.55 -8.59 5.26
N TRP A 155 9.84 -7.41 4.70
CA TRP A 155 8.89 -6.31 4.64
C TRP A 155 7.66 -6.63 3.78
N LEU A 156 7.82 -7.38 2.69
CA LEU A 156 6.69 -7.84 1.89
C LEU A 156 5.78 -8.81 2.66
N ARG A 157 6.34 -9.68 3.50
CA ARG A 157 5.55 -10.54 4.41
C ARG A 157 4.82 -9.74 5.48
N PHE A 158 5.43 -8.65 5.94
CA PHE A 158 4.83 -7.76 6.95
C PHE A 158 3.75 -6.84 6.38
N ARG A 159 3.66 -6.67 5.05
CA ARG A 159 2.75 -5.72 4.38
C ARG A 159 1.31 -5.74 4.89
N ASP A 160 0.78 -6.92 5.18
CA ASP A 160 -0.62 -7.12 5.58
C ASP A 160 -0.79 -7.13 7.11
N ALA A 161 0.28 -6.87 7.86
CA ALA A 161 0.21 -6.77 9.31
C ALA A 161 -0.43 -5.45 9.75
N ALA A 162 -1.08 -5.47 10.91
CA ALA A 162 -1.62 -4.27 11.53
C ALA A 162 -0.48 -3.39 12.04
N SER A 163 -0.26 -2.23 11.44
CA SER A 163 0.62 -1.18 11.92
C SER A 163 -0.11 0.15 11.97
N ALA A 164 0.22 1.00 12.94
CA ALA A 164 -0.26 2.38 12.99
C ALA A 164 0.46 3.28 11.95
N VAL A 165 1.55 2.79 11.34
CA VAL A 165 2.26 3.47 10.25
C VAL A 165 1.73 2.98 8.93
N ASP A 166 1.38 3.91 8.05
CA ASP A 166 0.97 3.61 6.69
C ASP A 166 2.18 3.47 5.77
N TYR A 167 2.60 2.25 5.53
CA TYR A 167 3.73 1.97 4.66
C TYR A 167 3.34 1.89 3.19
N VAL A 168 3.89 2.76 2.36
CA VAL A 168 3.92 2.59 0.91
C VAL A 168 5.13 1.72 0.56
N ILE A 169 4.89 0.45 0.21
CA ILE A 169 5.94 -0.51 -0.17
C ILE A 169 5.85 -0.71 -1.69
N PRO A 170 6.79 -0.14 -2.48
CA PRO A 170 6.84 -0.32 -3.93
C PRO A 170 6.90 -1.79 -4.35
N ALA A 171 6.29 -2.10 -5.49
CA ALA A 171 6.27 -3.46 -6.03
C ALA A 171 7.63 -3.94 -6.57
N ALA A 172 8.65 -3.08 -6.54
CA ALA A 172 9.98 -3.33 -7.09
C ALA A 172 9.94 -3.73 -8.59
N ASN A 173 9.03 -3.12 -9.35
CA ASN A 173 8.98 -3.27 -10.80
C ASN A 173 10.13 -2.50 -11.48
N ALA A 174 10.30 -2.68 -12.79
CA ALA A 174 11.43 -2.11 -13.53
C ALA A 174 11.58 -0.58 -13.39
N GLY A 175 10.48 0.16 -13.21
CA GLY A 175 10.50 1.61 -12.99
C GLY A 175 10.98 1.99 -11.59
N ASP A 176 10.59 1.24 -10.58
CA ASP A 176 10.94 1.50 -9.18
C ASP A 176 12.42 1.22 -8.92
N ASN A 177 12.97 0.18 -9.55
CA ASN A 177 14.37 -0.23 -9.42
C ASN A 177 15.37 0.86 -9.86
N VAL A 178 14.96 1.72 -10.79
CA VAL A 178 15.80 2.83 -11.30
C VAL A 178 15.70 4.05 -10.40
N VAL A 179 14.51 4.34 -9.87
CA VAL A 179 14.24 5.55 -9.08
C VAL A 179 14.61 5.37 -7.61
N LEU A 180 14.37 4.18 -7.03
CA LEU A 180 14.60 3.89 -5.61
C LEU A 180 15.86 3.04 -5.43
N THR A 181 17.02 3.67 -5.59
CA THR A 181 18.32 3.01 -5.43
C THR A 181 18.95 3.30 -4.06
N ALA A 182 19.94 2.50 -3.67
CA ALA A 182 20.73 2.76 -2.46
C ALA A 182 21.48 4.09 -2.51
N PHE A 183 21.76 4.61 -3.71
CA PHE A 183 22.35 5.92 -3.88
C PHE A 183 21.34 7.04 -3.61
N GLN A 184 20.10 6.89 -4.10
CA GLN A 184 19.00 7.84 -3.84
C GLN A 184 18.63 7.88 -2.36
N ALA A 185 18.59 6.73 -1.69
CA ALA A 185 18.29 6.63 -0.26
C ALA A 185 19.23 7.44 0.65
N ARG A 186 20.37 7.92 0.11
CA ARG A 186 21.38 8.71 0.85
C ARG A 186 21.37 10.19 0.51
N ARG A 187 20.49 10.60 -0.41
CA ARG A 187 20.41 12.01 -0.81
C ARG A 187 19.49 12.80 0.11
N SER A 188 19.92 13.98 0.50
CA SER A 188 19.13 14.94 1.27
C SER A 188 18.44 16.00 0.41
N ASP A 189 18.48 15.87 -0.92
CA ASP A 189 17.87 16.81 -1.88
C ASP A 189 16.36 16.75 -1.81
N ARG A 190 15.74 17.80 -1.26
CA ARG A 190 14.27 17.90 -1.10
C ARG A 190 13.54 17.99 -2.44
N GLY A 191 14.14 18.58 -3.47
CA GLY A 191 13.55 18.66 -4.79
C GLY A 191 13.39 17.29 -5.43
N LEU A 192 14.44 16.46 -5.34
CA LEU A 192 14.41 15.07 -5.76
C LEU A 192 13.34 14.27 -4.98
N TRP A 193 13.34 14.40 -3.65
CA TRP A 193 12.39 13.68 -2.81
C TRP A 193 10.95 14.07 -3.08
N ARG A 194 10.64 15.36 -3.32
CA ARG A 194 9.29 15.78 -3.75
C ARG A 194 8.82 15.03 -4.99
N THR A 195 9.68 14.93 -6.00
CA THR A 195 9.34 14.20 -7.24
C THR A 195 9.12 12.72 -7.00
N ILE A 196 9.96 12.10 -6.17
CA ILE A 196 9.83 10.67 -5.83
C ILE A 196 8.55 10.45 -5.02
N LEU A 197 8.34 11.21 -3.95
CA LEU A 197 7.20 11.06 -3.05
C LEU A 197 5.86 11.29 -3.79
N ALA A 198 5.80 12.28 -4.68
CA ALA A 198 4.62 12.52 -5.53
C ALA A 198 4.29 11.30 -6.42
N ARG A 199 5.31 10.64 -6.98
CA ARG A 199 5.11 9.41 -7.79
C ARG A 199 4.50 8.27 -6.99
N PHE A 200 4.86 8.13 -5.71
CA PHE A 200 4.37 7.06 -4.83
C PHE A 200 3.21 7.51 -3.94
N ASN A 201 2.72 8.74 -4.12
CA ASN A 201 1.68 9.34 -3.29
C ASN A 201 1.98 9.21 -1.79
N ALA A 202 3.22 9.51 -1.41
CA ALA A 202 3.71 9.43 -0.04
C ALA A 202 4.06 10.81 0.51
N ALA A 203 3.87 11.00 1.81
CA ALA A 203 4.12 12.27 2.48
C ALA A 203 5.57 12.45 2.90
N ASP A 204 6.26 11.36 3.22
CA ASP A 204 7.67 11.37 3.61
C ASP A 204 8.31 9.99 3.36
N VAL A 205 9.61 9.88 3.60
CA VAL A 205 10.39 8.66 3.40
C VAL A 205 10.85 8.05 4.71
N LEU A 206 10.70 6.73 4.83
CA LEU A 206 11.25 5.91 5.90
C LEU A 206 12.37 5.02 5.34
N THR A 207 13.52 5.04 5.97
CA THR A 207 14.64 4.18 5.62
C THR A 207 14.84 3.12 6.72
N ALA A 208 14.43 1.89 6.44
CA ALA A 208 14.65 0.73 7.28
C ALA A 208 15.96 0.05 6.84
N GLU A 209 17.07 0.42 7.44
CA GLU A 209 18.38 -0.12 7.11
C GLU A 209 18.65 -1.37 7.94
N ILE A 210 19.14 -2.46 7.33
CA ILE A 210 19.65 -3.63 8.05
C ILE A 210 21.04 -3.99 7.57
N ARG A 211 21.94 -4.29 8.49
CA ARG A 211 23.27 -4.82 8.22
C ARG A 211 23.34 -6.25 8.76
N LEU A 212 23.69 -7.21 7.90
CA LEU A 212 23.94 -8.57 8.30
C LEU A 212 25.45 -8.85 8.35
N VAL A 213 25.90 -9.43 9.45
CA VAL A 213 27.28 -9.88 9.63
C VAL A 213 27.23 -11.37 10.01
N ARG A 214 27.88 -12.19 9.20
CA ARG A 214 28.05 -13.62 9.47
C ARG A 214 29.42 -13.86 10.07
N ALA A 215 29.47 -14.59 11.17
CA ALA A 215 30.74 -14.82 11.89
C ALA A 215 31.72 -15.72 11.08
N TRP A 216 31.18 -16.76 10.39
CA TRP A 216 31.93 -17.62 9.46
C TRP A 216 30.94 -18.30 8.50
N PRO A 217 31.38 -18.92 7.39
CA PRO A 217 30.49 -19.65 6.48
C PRO A 217 29.66 -20.69 7.22
N GLY A 218 28.31 -20.61 7.10
CA GLY A 218 27.38 -21.49 7.84
C GLY A 218 27.20 -21.14 9.32
N GLY A 219 27.92 -20.18 9.87
CA GLY A 219 27.86 -19.78 11.26
C GLY A 219 26.72 -18.81 11.60
N PRO A 220 26.64 -18.37 12.87
CA PRO A 220 25.62 -17.46 13.33
C PRO A 220 25.68 -16.11 12.61
N VAL A 221 24.51 -15.48 12.45
CA VAL A 221 24.33 -14.18 11.79
C VAL A 221 23.86 -13.20 12.84
N SER A 222 24.52 -12.05 12.92
CA SER A 222 24.06 -10.88 13.67
C SER A 222 23.44 -9.87 12.69
N ALA A 223 22.31 -9.33 13.06
CA ALA A 223 21.60 -8.29 12.31
C ALA A 223 21.52 -7.03 13.15
N THR A 224 21.92 -5.90 12.59
CA THR A 224 21.66 -4.57 13.17
C THR A 224 20.69 -3.85 12.26
N ALA A 225 19.47 -3.64 12.74
CA ALA A 225 18.43 -2.89 12.02
C ALA A 225 18.31 -1.49 12.61
N THR A 226 18.25 -0.47 11.75
CA THR A 226 18.18 0.94 12.10
C THR A 226 16.99 1.58 11.40
N ALA A 227 16.12 2.21 12.18
CA ALA A 227 14.98 2.98 11.69
C ALA A 227 15.39 4.44 11.49
N ARG A 228 15.19 4.98 10.28
CA ARG A 228 15.48 6.38 9.93
C ARG A 228 14.30 7.00 9.20
N HIS A 229 14.17 8.33 9.25
CA HIS A 229 13.14 9.05 8.54
C HIS A 229 13.66 10.30 7.84
N GLY A 230 12.92 10.76 6.86
CA GLY A 230 13.16 11.99 6.12
C GLY A 230 14.35 11.91 5.14
N PRO A 231 14.52 12.94 4.30
CA PRO A 231 15.64 13.06 3.37
C PRO A 231 17.01 13.06 4.04
N ASP A 232 17.09 13.57 5.27
CA ASP A 232 18.34 13.61 6.05
C ASP A 232 18.64 12.30 6.78
N ALA A 233 17.78 11.28 6.61
CA ALA A 233 17.92 9.96 7.21
C ALA A 233 18.16 10.02 8.74
N VAL A 234 17.36 10.84 9.43
CA VAL A 234 17.45 11.02 10.90
C VAL A 234 17.15 9.69 11.59
N GLU A 235 18.04 9.24 12.44
CA GLU A 235 17.90 7.98 13.16
C GLU A 235 16.87 8.11 14.28
N LEU A 236 15.86 7.22 14.26
CA LEU A 236 14.82 7.13 15.29
C LEU A 236 15.10 6.04 16.32
N GLY A 237 15.88 5.04 15.94
CA GLY A 237 16.26 3.96 16.83
C GLY A 237 16.94 2.81 16.10
N ARG A 238 17.45 1.88 16.91
CA ARG A 238 18.23 0.74 16.43
C ARG A 238 17.94 -0.49 17.27
N VAL A 239 17.96 -1.68 16.63
CA VAL A 239 17.85 -2.97 17.28
C VAL A 239 18.90 -3.93 16.75
N THR A 240 19.42 -4.81 17.62
CA THR A 240 20.35 -5.86 17.22
C THR A 240 19.75 -7.21 17.57
N LEU A 241 19.74 -8.13 16.57
CA LEU A 241 19.24 -9.49 16.69
C LEU A 241 20.30 -10.48 16.26
N ARG A 242 20.10 -11.75 16.60
CA ARG A 242 21.02 -12.83 16.26
C ARG A 242 20.28 -14.10 15.89
N ALA A 243 20.65 -14.70 14.76
CA ALA A 243 20.27 -16.05 14.40
C ALA A 243 21.46 -16.98 14.64
N THR A 244 21.25 -18.04 15.40
CA THR A 244 22.31 -19.02 15.73
C THR A 244 22.55 -20.01 14.59
N THR A 245 21.55 -20.19 13.73
CA THR A 245 21.59 -21.11 12.59
C THR A 245 21.18 -20.38 11.30
N PRO A 246 21.64 -20.84 10.12
CA PRO A 246 21.21 -20.28 8.83
C PRO A 246 19.68 -20.35 8.62
N ALA A 247 19.03 -21.41 9.08
CA ALA A 247 17.58 -21.59 8.96
C ALA A 247 16.78 -20.56 9.80
N GLY A 248 17.37 -20.00 10.87
CA GLY A 248 16.75 -19.00 11.72
C GLY A 248 16.83 -17.56 11.17
N VAL A 249 17.51 -17.34 10.04
CA VAL A 249 17.72 -15.97 9.52
C VAL A 249 16.42 -15.32 9.09
N ASP A 250 15.51 -16.01 8.40
CA ASP A 250 14.24 -15.43 7.97
C ASP A 250 13.36 -15.05 9.15
N ALA A 251 13.26 -15.90 10.17
CA ALA A 251 12.52 -15.58 11.40
C ALA A 251 13.13 -14.38 12.15
N MET A 252 14.47 -14.29 12.19
CA MET A 252 15.17 -13.13 12.76
C MET A 252 14.86 -11.84 11.97
N LEU A 253 14.78 -11.91 10.63
CA LEU A 253 14.43 -10.78 9.80
C LEU A 253 12.98 -10.34 10.01
N ASP A 254 12.05 -11.27 10.13
CA ASP A 254 10.65 -10.97 10.45
C ASP A 254 10.52 -10.30 11.84
N GLU A 255 11.31 -10.74 12.81
CA GLU A 255 11.39 -10.08 14.12
C GLU A 255 12.01 -8.68 14.02
N ALA A 256 13.05 -8.51 13.20
CA ALA A 256 13.65 -7.22 12.95
C ALA A 256 12.68 -6.23 12.33
N VAL A 257 11.82 -6.68 11.40
CA VAL A 257 10.74 -5.84 10.84
C VAL A 257 9.79 -5.38 11.94
N ARG A 258 9.30 -6.29 12.78
CA ARG A 258 8.41 -5.93 13.91
C ARG A 258 9.06 -4.94 14.87
N ALA A 259 10.34 -5.12 15.17
CA ALA A 259 11.08 -4.22 16.06
C ALA A 259 11.28 -2.83 15.44
N VAL A 260 11.56 -2.74 14.14
CA VAL A 260 11.67 -1.47 13.40
C VAL A 260 10.31 -0.78 13.29
N ASP A 261 9.24 -1.53 13.01
CA ASP A 261 7.86 -1.02 13.04
C ASP A 261 7.52 -0.41 14.41
N ALA A 262 7.82 -1.11 15.49
CA ALA A 262 7.60 -0.60 16.85
C ALA A 262 8.39 0.70 17.14
N ILE A 263 9.57 0.89 16.54
CA ILE A 263 10.31 2.16 16.62
C ILE A 263 9.55 3.26 15.86
N TYR A 264 9.10 3.01 14.64
CA TYR A 264 8.34 3.98 13.86
C TYR A 264 7.02 4.37 14.51
N VAL A 265 6.23 3.39 14.97
CA VAL A 265 4.96 3.61 15.69
C VAL A 265 5.18 4.49 16.94
N ARG A 266 6.19 4.18 17.74
CA ARG A 266 6.53 4.98 18.92
C ARG A 266 6.98 6.39 18.55
N SER A 267 7.78 6.52 17.48
CA SER A 267 8.29 7.81 17.01
C SER A 267 7.20 8.69 16.41
N LEU A 268 6.19 8.07 15.81
CA LEU A 268 4.99 8.77 15.35
C LEU A 268 4.17 9.27 16.55
N ALA A 269 3.92 8.41 17.52
CA ALA A 269 3.13 8.74 18.71
C ALA A 269 3.76 9.83 19.59
N ASN A 270 5.09 9.87 19.71
CA ASN A 270 5.79 10.88 20.51
C ASN A 270 6.26 12.11 19.72
N GLY A 271 5.91 12.19 18.42
CA GLY A 271 6.25 13.31 17.54
C GLY A 271 7.74 13.40 17.16
N ALA A 272 8.54 12.35 17.37
CA ALA A 272 9.91 12.28 16.88
C ALA A 272 9.96 12.07 15.35
N LEU A 273 8.98 11.33 14.80
CA LEU A 273 8.76 11.21 13.37
C LEU A 273 7.86 12.38 12.95
N LYS A 274 8.47 13.45 12.44
CA LYS A 274 7.76 14.64 11.95
C LYS A 274 7.84 14.68 10.43
N ILE A 275 6.70 14.75 9.78
CA ILE A 275 6.63 14.92 8.34
C ILE A 275 7.02 16.35 7.98
N GLU A 276 7.97 16.49 7.08
CA GLU A 276 8.43 17.79 6.62
C GLU A 276 7.40 18.42 5.66
N LYS A 277 6.83 19.58 6.09
CA LYS A 277 5.86 20.35 5.32
C LYS A 277 6.48 20.86 4.04
N GLY A 278 6.71 20.48 3.06
CA GLY A 278 7.38 20.96 1.85
C GLY A 278 7.92 19.82 0.99
N LEU A 279 7.79 18.58 1.49
CA LEU A 279 8.06 17.39 0.69
C LEU A 279 6.85 17.00 -0.16
N THR A 280 5.63 17.32 0.25
CA THR A 280 4.43 17.10 -0.54
C THR A 280 4.18 18.25 -1.50
N ILE A 281 3.87 17.95 -2.75
CA ILE A 281 3.34 18.92 -3.70
C ILE A 281 1.85 19.08 -3.32
N GLU A 282 1.50 20.20 -2.68
CA GLU A 282 0.10 20.62 -2.66
C GLU A 282 -0.30 20.88 -4.12
N LEU A 283 -1.06 20.00 -4.71
CA LEU A 283 -1.79 20.30 -5.94
C LEU A 283 -2.71 21.47 -5.57
N ALA A 284 -2.37 22.67 -6.06
CA ALA A 284 -3.32 23.79 -5.99
C ALA A 284 -4.67 23.26 -6.48
N PRO A 285 -5.78 23.55 -5.77
CA PRO A 285 -7.10 23.13 -6.22
C PRO A 285 -7.19 23.54 -7.69
N ALA A 286 -7.47 22.59 -8.57
CA ALA A 286 -7.66 22.87 -9.99
C ALA A 286 -8.66 24.00 -10.03
N LEU A 287 -8.26 25.14 -10.63
CA LEU A 287 -9.11 26.31 -10.78
C LEU A 287 -10.44 25.82 -11.32
N ALA A 288 -11.46 25.82 -10.47
CA ALA A 288 -12.83 25.46 -10.83
C ALA A 288 -13.44 26.43 -11.85
N ASP A 289 -12.71 27.49 -12.17
CA ASP A 289 -13.04 28.49 -13.19
C ASP A 289 -12.10 28.32 -14.40
N GLY A 290 -12.28 27.23 -15.13
CA GLY A 290 -11.90 27.22 -16.55
C GLY A 290 -12.78 28.25 -17.28
N PRO A 291 -12.21 29.12 -18.15
CA PRO A 291 -13.03 30.02 -18.94
C PRO A 291 -14.07 29.19 -19.70
N GLU A 292 -15.36 29.58 -19.57
CA GLU A 292 -16.42 29.01 -20.39
C GLU A 292 -15.97 29.06 -21.86
N ILE A 293 -15.74 27.92 -22.45
CA ILE A 293 -15.48 27.82 -23.89
C ILE A 293 -16.83 28.11 -24.56
N GLY A 294 -17.05 29.39 -24.86
CA GLY A 294 -18.14 29.82 -25.71
C GLY A 294 -18.02 29.10 -27.06
N ASN A 295 -19.15 28.51 -27.48
CA ASN A 295 -19.31 27.86 -28.77
C ASN A 295 -18.86 28.79 -29.90
N GLY A 296 -17.81 28.45 -30.62
CA GLY A 296 -17.45 29.02 -31.93
C GLY A 296 -16.20 29.88 -31.93
N GLY A 297 -15.06 29.28 -32.24
CA GLY A 297 -13.83 29.99 -32.61
C GLY A 297 -12.64 29.06 -32.68
N LEU A 298 -12.22 28.70 -33.90
CA LEU A 298 -10.93 28.09 -34.16
C LEU A 298 -9.83 29.03 -33.68
N ILE A 299 -9.06 28.60 -32.67
CA ILE A 299 -7.84 29.31 -32.27
C ILE A 299 -6.69 28.83 -33.14
N ASP A 300 -6.21 29.69 -34.01
CA ASP A 300 -5.01 29.51 -34.79
C ASP A 300 -3.79 29.64 -33.88
N VAL A 301 -3.17 28.52 -33.53
CA VAL A 301 -1.94 28.47 -32.71
C VAL A 301 -0.76 28.62 -33.66
N GLY A 302 -0.36 29.86 -33.96
CA GLY A 302 0.87 30.17 -34.68
C GLY A 302 2.11 29.74 -33.90
N ILE A 303 2.66 28.56 -34.21
CA ILE A 303 3.97 28.12 -33.70
C ILE A 303 5.05 28.78 -34.55
N THR A 304 5.69 29.85 -34.04
CA THR A 304 6.89 30.41 -34.63
C THR A 304 8.13 29.77 -33.98
N ALA A 305 8.69 28.77 -34.61
CA ALA A 305 9.99 28.24 -34.25
C ALA A 305 11.09 29.20 -34.72
N LYS A 306 11.81 29.87 -33.78
CA LYS A 306 13.07 30.56 -34.06
C LYS A 306 14.22 29.64 -33.68
N TYR A 307 14.87 29.07 -34.71
CA TYR A 307 16.22 28.53 -34.57
C TYR A 307 17.23 29.68 -34.73
N ARG A 308 18.15 29.79 -33.77
CA ARG A 308 19.50 30.34 -33.92
C ARG A 308 20.46 29.54 -33.05
#